data_b1f9c21468950697c0f577bab2ed0b64
#
_entry.id   b1f9c21468950697c0f577bab2ed0b64
#
_cell.length_a   1.000
_cell.length_b   1.000
_cell.length_c   1.000
_cell.angle_alpha   90.00
_cell.angle_beta   90.00
_cell.angle_gamma   90.00
#
_symmetry.space_group_name_H-M   'P 1'
#
loop_
_entity.id
_entity.type
_entity.pdbx_description
1 polymer ?
#
loop_
_entity_poly.entity_id
_entity_poly.type
_entity_poly.pdbx_seq_one_letter_code
_entity_poly.pdbx_strand_id
1 'polypeptide(L)'
;MTLQTLILRYAAFAVVATIANLATQRFVLQFGETGVHFAGAVGAGTIVGLVIKYVLDKRWVFYDFETGVKNHGRKFSLYTAMGLVTTAIFWGTETAFWLIWQTDMMREMGAILGLSVGYGVKYNLDRRFVFTDRQLAASI
;
A
#
# COMPACT_ATOMS: atom_id res chain seq x y z
N MET A 1 1.44 -11.32 19.21
CA MET A 1 2.33 -11.13 18.06
C MET A 1 3.42 -10.15 18.45
N THR A 2 4.66 -10.47 18.14
CA THR A 2 5.78 -9.57 18.42
C THR A 2 5.82 -8.43 17.38
N LEU A 3 6.50 -7.34 17.73
CA LEU A 3 6.69 -6.22 16.80
C LEU A 3 7.41 -6.65 15.53
N GLN A 4 8.42 -7.51 15.66
CA GLN A 4 9.15 -8.05 14.50
C GLN A 4 8.24 -8.83 13.57
N THR A 5 7.39 -9.69 14.10
CA THR A 5 6.44 -10.48 13.31
C THR A 5 5.46 -9.54 12.60
N LEU A 6 4.99 -8.51 13.28
CA LEU A 6 4.06 -7.53 12.70
C LEU A 6 4.71 -6.80 11.53
N ILE A 7 5.93 -6.31 11.71
CA ILE A 7 6.67 -5.61 10.64
C ILE A 7 6.90 -6.54 9.45
N LEU A 8 7.32 -7.78 9.71
CA LEU A 8 7.56 -8.76 8.65
C LEU A 8 6.29 -9.07 7.87
N ARG A 9 5.16 -9.26 8.56
CA ARG A 9 3.88 -9.49 7.90
C ARG A 9 3.45 -8.30 7.05
N TYR A 10 3.54 -7.11 7.60
CA TYR A 10 3.15 -5.90 6.88
C TYR A 10 4.00 -5.71 5.62
N ALA A 11 5.31 -5.90 5.74
CA ALA A 11 6.23 -5.80 4.60
C ALA A 11 5.99 -6.90 3.57
N ALA A 12 5.78 -8.14 4.02
CA ALA A 12 5.50 -9.26 3.12
C ALA A 12 4.21 -9.04 2.34
N PHE A 13 3.18 -8.52 2.99
CA PHE A 13 1.90 -8.24 2.33
C PHE A 13 2.04 -7.10 1.31
N ALA A 14 2.90 -6.12 1.59
CA ALA A 14 3.21 -5.08 0.62
C ALA A 14 3.90 -5.66 -0.63
N VAL A 15 4.81 -6.62 -0.45
CA VAL A 15 5.46 -7.32 -1.57
C VAL A 15 4.43 -8.11 -2.38
N VAL A 16 3.56 -8.88 -1.71
CA VAL A 16 2.51 -9.65 -2.39
C VAL A 16 1.59 -8.72 -3.19
N ALA A 17 1.17 -7.62 -2.59
CA ALA A 17 0.31 -6.64 -3.26
C ALA A 17 1.00 -6.03 -4.48
N THR A 18 2.30 -5.73 -4.36
CA THR A 18 3.08 -5.19 -5.47
C THR A 18 3.18 -6.19 -6.63
N ILE A 19 3.44 -7.46 -6.34
CA ILE A 19 3.50 -8.51 -7.35
C ILE A 19 2.14 -8.63 -8.04
N ALA A 20 1.05 -8.64 -7.29
CA ALA A 20 -0.30 -8.71 -7.86
C ALA A 20 -0.61 -7.48 -8.72
N ASN A 21 -0.19 -6.30 -8.29
CA ASN A 21 -0.33 -5.07 -9.06
C ASN A 21 0.38 -5.20 -10.41
N LEU A 22 1.65 -5.57 -10.39
CA LEU A 22 2.45 -5.68 -11.62
C LEU A 22 1.95 -6.80 -12.54
N ALA A 23 1.52 -7.93 -11.99
CA ALA A 23 0.93 -9.00 -12.77
C ALA A 23 -0.35 -8.55 -13.47
N THR A 24 -1.19 -7.79 -12.78
CA THR A 24 -2.40 -7.21 -13.36
C THR A 24 -2.07 -6.24 -14.48
N GLN A 25 -1.05 -5.39 -14.29
CA GLN A 25 -0.60 -4.46 -15.32
C GLN A 25 -0.16 -5.21 -16.58
N ARG A 26 0.64 -6.25 -16.41
CA ARG A 26 1.08 -7.07 -17.56
C ARG A 26 -0.08 -7.71 -18.29
N PHE A 27 -1.06 -8.22 -17.54
CA PHE A 27 -2.25 -8.81 -18.13
C PHE A 27 -3.03 -7.79 -18.98
N VAL A 28 -3.27 -6.59 -18.44
CA VAL A 28 -4.00 -5.55 -19.16
C VAL A 28 -3.24 -5.08 -20.39
N LEU A 29 -1.90 -4.94 -20.29
CA LEU A 29 -1.07 -4.47 -21.38
C LEU A 29 -0.96 -5.47 -22.54
N GLN A 30 -1.40 -6.72 -22.37
CA GLN A 30 -1.50 -7.68 -23.48
C GLN A 30 -2.59 -7.29 -24.48
N PHE A 31 -3.55 -6.46 -24.08
CA PHE A 31 -4.65 -6.04 -24.95
C PHE A 31 -4.37 -4.75 -25.72
N GLY A 32 -3.28 -4.05 -25.42
CA GLY A 32 -2.86 -2.87 -26.15
C GLY A 32 -1.79 -2.10 -25.40
N GLU A 33 -1.06 -1.25 -26.14
CA GLU A 33 0.07 -0.50 -25.62
C GLU A 33 -0.10 1.02 -25.76
N THR A 34 -1.34 1.46 -25.96
CA THR A 34 -1.62 2.92 -26.05
C THR A 34 -1.55 3.54 -24.64
N GLY A 35 -1.49 4.88 -24.59
CA GLY A 35 -1.52 5.60 -23.32
C GLY A 35 -2.75 5.28 -22.46
N VAL A 36 -3.89 5.05 -23.12
CA VAL A 36 -5.13 4.66 -22.42
C VAL A 36 -4.98 3.27 -21.80
N HIS A 37 -4.40 2.33 -22.52
CA HIS A 37 -4.14 0.98 -21.99
C HIS A 37 -3.16 1.02 -20.83
N PHE A 38 -2.12 1.83 -20.91
CA PHE A 38 -1.17 2.00 -19.82
C PHE A 38 -1.84 2.57 -18.57
N ALA A 39 -2.64 3.64 -18.72
CA ALA A 39 -3.35 4.22 -17.59
C ALA A 39 -4.33 3.21 -16.97
N GLY A 40 -5.03 2.45 -17.82
CA GLY A 40 -5.94 1.39 -17.36
C GLY A 40 -5.20 0.28 -16.63
N ALA A 41 -4.02 -0.10 -17.12
CA ALA A 41 -3.19 -1.13 -16.48
C ALA A 41 -2.74 -0.68 -15.08
N VAL A 42 -2.23 0.53 -14.96
CA VAL A 42 -1.78 1.08 -13.68
C VAL A 42 -2.95 1.20 -12.71
N GLY A 43 -4.09 1.70 -13.18
CA GLY A 43 -5.29 1.81 -12.35
C GLY A 43 -5.81 0.47 -11.86
N ALA A 44 -5.94 -0.50 -12.77
CA ALA A 44 -6.40 -1.85 -12.41
C ALA A 44 -5.43 -2.55 -11.47
N GLY A 45 -4.13 -2.45 -11.73
CA GLY A 45 -3.10 -3.04 -10.87
C GLY A 45 -3.12 -2.42 -9.47
N THR A 46 -3.27 -1.11 -9.38
CA THR A 46 -3.35 -0.41 -8.11
C THR A 46 -4.57 -0.88 -7.30
N ILE A 47 -5.72 -1.01 -7.93
CA ILE A 47 -6.94 -1.49 -7.27
C ILE A 47 -6.74 -2.93 -6.76
N VAL A 48 -6.22 -3.81 -7.59
CA VAL A 48 -5.97 -5.20 -7.19
C VAL A 48 -4.99 -5.26 -6.02
N GLY A 49 -3.90 -4.52 -6.10
CA GLY A 49 -2.90 -4.47 -5.02
C GLY A 49 -3.49 -3.92 -3.72
N LEU A 50 -4.28 -2.86 -3.80
CA LEU A 50 -4.94 -2.28 -2.62
C LEU A 50 -5.91 -3.25 -1.96
N VAL A 51 -6.74 -3.95 -2.76
CA VAL A 51 -7.69 -4.91 -2.24
C VAL A 51 -6.97 -6.06 -1.54
N ILE A 52 -5.93 -6.60 -2.18
CA ILE A 52 -5.16 -7.71 -1.61
C ILE A 52 -4.50 -7.28 -0.29
N LYS A 53 -3.82 -6.15 -0.31
CA LYS A 53 -3.15 -5.66 0.89
C LYS A 53 -4.14 -5.34 2.00
N TYR A 54 -5.28 -4.75 1.67
CA TYR A 54 -6.32 -4.45 2.64
C TYR A 54 -6.82 -5.72 3.33
N VAL A 55 -7.12 -6.78 2.56
CA VAL A 55 -7.61 -8.04 3.11
C VAL A 55 -6.55 -8.68 4.00
N LEU A 56 -5.30 -8.72 3.53
CA LEU A 56 -4.21 -9.33 4.29
C LEU A 56 -3.91 -8.55 5.57
N ASP A 57 -3.81 -7.23 5.47
CA ASP A 57 -3.54 -6.39 6.64
C ASP A 57 -4.68 -6.47 7.66
N LYS A 58 -5.92 -6.39 7.18
CA LYS A 58 -7.09 -6.46 8.05
C LYS A 58 -7.08 -7.74 8.88
N ARG A 59 -6.78 -8.86 8.25
CA ARG A 59 -6.92 -10.17 8.90
C ARG A 59 -5.69 -10.57 9.71
N TRP A 60 -4.48 -10.32 9.21
CA TRP A 60 -3.27 -10.87 9.82
C TRP A 60 -2.33 -9.84 10.44
N VAL A 61 -2.54 -8.57 10.19
CA VAL A 61 -1.77 -7.49 10.85
C VAL A 61 -2.59 -6.84 11.94
N PHE A 62 -3.82 -6.44 11.62
CA PHE A 62 -4.67 -5.70 12.56
C PHE A 62 -5.73 -6.56 13.24
N TYR A 63 -5.86 -7.82 12.85
CA TYR A 63 -6.80 -8.80 13.44
C TYR A 63 -8.23 -8.24 13.55
N ASP A 64 -8.66 -7.56 12.51
CA ASP A 64 -9.99 -7.01 12.41
C ASP A 64 -10.88 -8.01 11.69
N PHE A 65 -11.81 -8.62 12.41
CA PHE A 65 -12.70 -9.65 11.88
C PHE A 65 -14.12 -9.14 11.64
N GLU A 66 -14.34 -7.84 11.75
CA GLU A 66 -15.64 -7.27 11.42
C GLU A 66 -15.98 -7.53 9.95
N THR A 67 -17.23 -7.97 9.73
CA THR A 67 -17.72 -8.27 8.39
C THR A 67 -18.95 -7.40 8.08
N GLY A 68 -19.35 -7.42 6.81
CA GLY A 68 -20.49 -6.65 6.34
C GLY A 68 -20.10 -5.60 5.33
N VAL A 69 -20.95 -5.37 4.35
CA VAL A 69 -20.68 -4.44 3.26
C VAL A 69 -20.41 -3.03 3.78
N LYS A 70 -21.18 -2.58 4.77
CA LYS A 70 -21.03 -1.25 5.34
C LYS A 70 -19.66 -1.08 6.02
N ASN A 71 -19.24 -2.05 6.84
CA ASN A 71 -17.96 -2.00 7.52
C ASN A 71 -16.79 -2.08 6.54
N HIS A 72 -16.86 -2.97 5.55
CA HIS A 72 -15.82 -3.08 4.53
C HIS A 72 -15.73 -1.81 3.69
N GLY A 73 -16.86 -1.24 3.27
CA GLY A 73 -16.88 -0.01 2.49
C GLY A 73 -16.23 1.14 3.23
N ARG A 74 -16.60 1.33 4.49
CA ARG A 74 -16.03 2.39 5.32
C ARG A 74 -14.53 2.21 5.54
N LYS A 75 -14.13 1.00 5.95
CA LYS A 75 -12.72 0.72 6.26
C LYS A 75 -11.85 0.76 5.01
N PHE A 76 -12.32 0.22 3.90
CA PHE A 76 -11.58 0.26 2.65
C PHE A 76 -11.41 1.70 2.15
N SER A 77 -12.45 2.53 2.27
CA SER A 77 -12.36 3.94 1.90
C SER A 77 -11.34 4.69 2.75
N LEU A 78 -11.35 4.46 4.06
CA LEU A 78 -10.36 5.07 4.97
C LEU A 78 -8.97 4.53 4.70
N TYR A 79 -8.83 3.24 4.44
CA TYR A 79 -7.56 2.60 4.11
C TYR A 79 -6.97 3.22 2.83
N THR A 80 -7.80 3.42 1.81
CA THR A 80 -7.38 4.07 0.57
C THR A 80 -6.98 5.52 0.80
N ALA A 81 -7.73 6.25 1.62
CA ALA A 81 -7.38 7.63 1.97
C ALA A 81 -6.01 7.71 2.65
N MET A 82 -5.73 6.78 3.58
CA MET A 82 -4.41 6.72 4.21
C MET A 82 -3.32 6.33 3.21
N GLY A 83 -3.67 5.52 2.20
CA GLY A 83 -2.78 5.17 1.10
C GLY A 83 -2.42 6.36 0.23
N LEU A 84 -3.31 7.33 0.07
CA LEU A 84 -3.00 8.57 -0.65
C LEU A 84 -1.92 9.36 0.06
N VAL A 85 -1.93 9.38 1.40
CA VAL A 85 -0.86 10.01 2.18
C VAL A 85 0.48 9.33 1.92
N THR A 86 0.50 7.99 1.92
CA THR A 86 1.70 7.21 1.61
C THR A 86 2.22 7.54 0.21
N THR A 87 1.33 7.58 -0.77
CA THR A 87 1.67 7.87 -2.16
C THR A 87 2.24 9.27 -2.30
N ALA A 88 1.67 10.25 -1.61
CA ALA A 88 2.18 11.62 -1.61
C ALA A 88 3.59 11.70 -1.04
N ILE A 89 3.86 11.00 0.07
CA ILE A 89 5.20 10.92 0.67
C ILE A 89 6.18 10.26 -0.30
N PHE A 90 5.78 9.15 -0.92
CA PHE A 90 6.61 8.41 -1.87
C PHE A 90 6.98 9.28 -3.07
N TRP A 91 5.98 9.84 -3.74
CA TRP A 91 6.22 10.67 -4.94
C TRP A 91 6.99 11.94 -4.60
N GLY A 92 6.68 12.57 -3.48
CA GLY A 92 7.38 13.78 -3.04
C GLY A 92 8.86 13.50 -2.77
N THR A 93 9.17 12.42 -2.07
CA THR A 93 10.54 12.05 -1.75
C THR A 93 11.32 11.64 -2.99
N GLU A 94 10.73 10.82 -3.85
CA GLU A 94 11.36 10.40 -5.11
C GLU A 94 11.67 11.60 -6.00
N THR A 95 10.69 12.49 -6.15
CA THR A 95 10.85 13.70 -6.98
C THR A 95 11.90 14.63 -6.40
N ALA A 96 11.93 14.82 -5.07
CA ALA A 96 12.91 15.66 -4.41
C ALA A 96 14.33 15.13 -4.65
N PHE A 97 14.53 13.83 -4.52
CA PHE A 97 15.85 13.21 -4.77
C PHE A 97 16.26 13.35 -6.23
N TRP A 98 15.32 13.17 -7.15
CA TRP A 98 15.57 13.36 -8.58
C TRP A 98 16.00 14.79 -8.87
N LEU A 99 15.28 15.77 -8.34
CA LEU A 99 15.56 17.19 -8.61
C LEU A 99 16.91 17.64 -8.02
N ILE A 100 17.31 17.07 -6.88
CA ILE A 100 18.55 17.47 -6.20
C ILE A 100 19.77 16.86 -6.89
N TRP A 101 19.73 15.57 -7.21
CA TRP A 101 20.90 14.84 -7.73
C TRP A 101 20.82 14.48 -9.20
N GLN A 102 19.62 14.42 -9.78
CA GLN A 102 19.36 14.13 -11.19
C GLN A 102 20.03 12.84 -11.69
N THR A 103 20.10 11.80 -10.87
CA THR A 103 20.59 10.49 -11.24
C THR A 103 19.52 9.44 -10.96
N ASP A 104 19.49 8.36 -11.75
CA ASP A 104 18.52 7.27 -11.54
C ASP A 104 18.74 6.59 -10.19
N MET A 105 20.02 6.44 -9.78
CA MET A 105 20.33 5.85 -8.49
C MET A 105 19.70 6.64 -7.34
N MET A 106 19.84 7.97 -7.35
CA MET A 106 19.29 8.81 -6.29
C MET A 106 17.77 8.86 -6.34
N ARG A 107 17.17 8.81 -7.54
CA ARG A 107 15.71 8.69 -7.67
C ARG A 107 15.22 7.41 -7.02
N GLU A 108 15.89 6.28 -7.28
CA GLU A 108 15.55 4.99 -6.68
C GLU A 108 15.76 4.98 -5.16
N MET A 109 16.82 5.60 -4.68
CA MET A 109 17.07 5.76 -3.25
C MET A 109 15.95 6.58 -2.58
N GLY A 110 15.54 7.65 -3.23
CA GLY A 110 14.40 8.46 -2.77
C GLY A 110 13.10 7.67 -2.75
N ALA A 111 12.88 6.81 -3.76
CA ALA A 111 11.71 5.96 -3.81
C ALA A 111 11.69 4.96 -2.64
N ILE A 112 12.82 4.31 -2.37
CA ILE A 112 12.94 3.36 -1.26
C ILE A 112 12.72 4.06 0.08
N LEU A 113 13.36 5.20 0.28
CA LEU A 113 13.21 5.99 1.51
C LEU A 113 11.77 6.46 1.68
N GLY A 114 11.18 6.99 0.61
CA GLY A 114 9.80 7.47 0.63
C GLY A 114 8.80 6.36 0.91
N LEU A 115 8.99 5.18 0.32
CA LEU A 115 8.15 4.02 0.59
C LEU A 115 8.29 3.56 2.05
N SER A 116 9.52 3.53 2.56
CA SER A 116 9.77 3.10 3.95
C SER A 116 9.08 4.03 4.94
N VAL A 117 9.25 5.34 4.77
CA VAL A 117 8.61 6.34 5.61
C VAL A 117 7.09 6.31 5.41
N GLY A 118 6.65 6.25 4.16
CA GLY A 118 5.24 6.23 3.81
C GLY A 118 4.50 5.04 4.43
N TYR A 119 5.08 3.86 4.35
CA TYR A 119 4.46 2.67 4.95
C TYR A 119 4.46 2.72 6.47
N GLY A 120 5.50 3.29 7.08
CA GLY A 120 5.52 3.51 8.53
C GLY A 120 4.39 4.44 8.97
N VAL A 121 4.22 5.53 8.27
CA VAL A 121 3.13 6.49 8.52
C VAL A 121 1.78 5.80 8.26
N LYS A 122 1.65 5.09 7.15
CA LYS A 122 0.40 4.40 6.80
C LYS A 122 0.02 3.37 7.86
N TYR A 123 0.98 2.58 8.33
CA TYR A 123 0.71 1.61 9.38
C TYR A 123 0.11 2.28 10.62
N ASN A 124 0.70 3.39 11.06
CA ASN A 124 0.21 4.13 12.22
C ASN A 124 -1.18 4.72 11.97
N LEU A 125 -1.43 5.24 10.77
CA LEU A 125 -2.72 5.80 10.41
C LEU A 125 -3.80 4.71 10.32
N ASP A 126 -3.48 3.58 9.68
CA ASP A 126 -4.42 2.46 9.55
C ASP A 126 -4.79 1.90 10.92
N ARG A 127 -3.80 1.75 11.79
CA ARG A 127 -4.03 1.28 13.15
C ARG A 127 -4.94 2.23 13.94
N ARG A 128 -4.76 3.52 13.75
CA ARG A 128 -5.45 4.54 14.54
C ARG A 128 -6.86 4.83 14.02
N PHE A 129 -7.04 4.86 12.69
CA PHE A 129 -8.26 5.37 12.07
C PHE A 129 -9.06 4.31 11.32
N VAL A 130 -8.41 3.25 10.82
CA VAL A 130 -9.08 2.23 10.00
C VAL A 130 -9.37 0.98 10.82
N PHE A 131 -8.35 0.40 11.41
CA PHE A 131 -8.46 -0.85 12.17
C PHE A 131 -8.26 -0.57 13.65
N THR A 132 -9.34 -0.25 14.33
CA THR A 132 -9.32 0.16 15.75
C THR A 132 -9.65 -1.00 16.69
N ASP A 133 -9.30 -2.23 16.31
CA ASP A 133 -9.62 -3.42 17.07
C ASP A 133 -8.82 -3.48 18.39
N ARG A 134 -9.53 -3.80 19.48
CA ARG A 134 -8.92 -3.96 20.80
C ARG A 134 -7.94 -5.13 20.85
N GLN A 135 -8.16 -6.17 20.02
CA GLN A 135 -7.26 -7.32 19.97
C GLN A 135 -5.86 -6.92 19.51
N LEU A 136 -5.76 -5.95 18.61
CA LEU A 136 -4.48 -5.42 18.17
C LEU A 136 -3.72 -4.81 19.35
N ALA A 137 -4.39 -3.98 20.15
CA ALA A 137 -3.79 -3.34 21.31
C ALA A 137 -3.29 -4.36 22.33
N ALA A 138 -4.00 -5.47 22.50
CA ALA A 138 -3.62 -6.53 23.43
C ALA A 138 -2.47 -7.38 22.89
N SER A 139 -2.30 -7.48 21.56
CA SER A 139 -1.28 -8.33 20.94
C SER A 139 0.06 -7.61 20.71
N ILE A 140 0.10 -6.32 20.90
CA ILE A 140 1.31 -5.52 20.80
C ILE A 140 1.81 -5.13 22.19
#